data_914c175dba17dd75f6095928c82c4f79
#
_entry.id   914c175dba17dd75f6095928c82c4f79
#
_cell.length_a   1.000
_cell.length_b   1.000
_cell.length_c   1.000
_cell.angle_alpha   90.00
_cell.angle_beta   90.00
_cell.angle_gamma   90.00
#
_symmetry.space_group_name_H-M   'P 1'
#
loop_
_entity.id
_entity.type
_entity.pdbx_description
1 polymer ?
#
loop_
_entity_poly.entity_id
_entity_poly.type
_entity_poly.pdbx_seq_one_letter_code
_entity_poly.pdbx_strand_id
1 'polypeptide(L)' 'MIKVVFKGSEWHIPGNMTVRELMKSLGLNPQSVLAVQDGKLVSNETRLGDQGEIRLISVVSGG' A
#
# COMPACT_ATOMS: atom_id res chain seq x y z
N MET A 1 12.39 4.85 -5.99
CA MET A 1 11.46 4.93 -4.86
C MET A 1 10.04 4.69 -5.33
N ILE A 2 9.21 4.20 -4.44
CA ILE A 2 7.81 3.95 -4.74
C ILE A 2 6.97 5.08 -4.15
N LYS A 3 6.03 5.57 -4.94
CA LYS A 3 5.07 6.56 -4.48
C LYS A 3 3.88 5.86 -3.86
N VAL A 4 3.55 6.20 -2.63
CA VAL A 4 2.41 5.62 -1.92
C VAL A 4 1.36 6.69 -1.72
N VAL A 5 0.13 6.41 -2.12
CA VAL A 5 -0.98 7.35 -1.99
C VAL A 5 -2.03 6.75 -1.07
N PHE A 6 -2.44 7.51 -0.06
CA PHE A 6 -3.46 7.06 0.89
C PHE A 6 -4.19 8.27 1.44
N LYS A 7 -5.50 8.34 1.20
CA LYS A 7 -6.37 9.40 1.74
C LYS A 7 -5.82 10.80 1.48
N GLY A 8 -5.34 11.03 0.26
CA GLY A 8 -4.84 12.34 -0.11
C GLY A 8 -3.43 12.64 0.32
N SER A 9 -2.80 11.74 1.03
CA SER A 9 -1.40 11.90 1.42
C SER A 9 -0.51 11.07 0.52
N GLU A 10 0.71 11.51 0.35
CA GLU A 10 1.68 10.81 -0.47
C GLU A 10 2.97 10.59 0.30
N TRP A 11 3.55 9.43 0.11
CA TRP A 11 4.86 9.11 0.66
C TRP A 11 5.73 8.55 -0.44
N HIS A 12 7.03 8.71 -0.28
CA HIS A 12 8.01 8.10 -1.17
C HIS A 12 8.88 7.19 -0.32
N ILE A 13 8.86 5.90 -0.62
CA ILE A 13 9.57 4.89 0.16
C ILE A 13 10.54 4.14 -0.74
N PRO A 14 11.56 3.50 -0.16
CA PRO A 14 12.56 2.80 -0.97
C PRO A 14 12.00 1.64 -1.78
N GLY A 15 10.94 0.99 -1.31
CA GLY A 15 10.44 -0.19 -1.97
C GLY A 15 11.14 -1.44 -1.45
N ASN A 16 11.16 -2.48 -2.28
CA ASN A 16 11.79 -3.76 -1.92
C ASN A 16 11.19 -4.36 -0.65
N MET A 17 9.91 -4.22 -0.50
CA MET A 17 9.18 -4.77 0.64
C MET A 17 7.85 -5.30 0.16
N THR A 18 7.18 -6.09 0.99
CA THR A 18 5.85 -6.56 0.66
C THR A 18 4.83 -5.48 0.99
N VAL A 19 3.62 -5.62 0.41
CA VAL A 19 2.53 -4.70 0.71
C VAL A 19 2.24 -4.69 2.21
N ARG A 20 2.28 -5.86 2.85
CA ARG A 20 2.05 -5.96 4.29
C ARG A 20 3.07 -5.13 5.07
N GLU A 21 4.33 -5.25 4.69
CA GLU A 21 5.38 -4.49 5.38
C GLU A 21 5.18 -3.00 5.21
N LEU A 22 4.77 -2.59 4.00
CA LEU A 22 4.48 -1.19 3.74
C LEU A 22 3.36 -0.69 4.66
N MET A 23 2.27 -1.44 4.73
CA MET A 23 1.14 -1.02 5.55
C MET A 23 1.53 -0.93 7.02
N LYS A 24 2.32 -1.88 7.50
CA LYS A 24 2.75 -1.84 8.89
C LYS A 24 3.65 -0.65 9.17
N SER A 25 4.50 -0.29 8.23
CA SER A 25 5.40 0.85 8.42
C SER A 25 4.62 2.16 8.47
N LEU A 26 3.44 2.21 7.86
CA LEU A 26 2.57 3.38 7.89
C LEU A 26 1.55 3.33 9.02
N GLY A 27 1.58 2.29 9.84
CA GLY A 27 0.63 2.15 10.93
C GLY A 27 -0.75 1.70 10.48
N LEU A 28 -0.85 1.10 9.30
CA LEU A 28 -2.13 0.65 8.77
C LEU A 28 -2.34 -0.84 9.04
N ASN A 29 -3.60 -1.22 9.17
CA ASN A 29 -3.98 -2.61 9.36
C ASN A 29 -4.16 -3.27 8.00
N PRO A 30 -3.32 -4.27 7.65
CA PRO A 30 -3.44 -4.90 6.33
C PRO A 30 -4.80 -5.53 6.07
N GLN A 31 -5.55 -5.85 7.11
CA GLN A 31 -6.86 -6.45 6.92
C GLN A 31 -7.94 -5.43 6.62
N SER A 32 -7.65 -4.15 6.82
CA SER A 32 -8.62 -3.09 6.61
C SER A 32 -8.25 -2.19 5.44
N VAL A 33 -7.20 -2.52 4.72
CA VAL A 33 -6.71 -1.68 3.64
C VAL A 33 -6.43 -2.54 2.43
N LEU A 34 -6.89 -2.08 1.27
CA LEU A 34 -6.59 -2.75 -0.01
C LEU A 34 -5.48 -1.99 -0.70
N ALA A 35 -4.66 -2.73 -1.43
CA ALA A 35 -3.56 -2.14 -2.18
C ALA A 35 -3.82 -2.30 -3.67
N VAL A 36 -3.68 -1.20 -4.41
CA VAL A 36 -3.84 -1.19 -5.86
C VAL A 36 -2.53 -0.70 -6.46
N GLN A 37 -1.92 -1.52 -7.30
CA GLN A 37 -0.67 -1.16 -7.95
C GLN A 37 -0.90 -1.14 -9.46
N ASP A 38 -0.61 0.02 -10.08
CA ASP A 38 -0.77 0.19 -11.53
C ASP A 38 -2.16 -0.20 -11.99
N GLY A 39 -3.16 0.16 -11.20
CA GLY A 39 -4.55 -0.10 -11.54
C GLY A 39 -5.03 -1.51 -11.23
N LYS A 40 -4.20 -2.33 -10.60
CA LYS A 40 -4.56 -3.70 -10.29
C LYS A 40 -4.52 -3.93 -8.80
N LEU A 41 -5.52 -4.66 -8.30
CA LEU A 41 -5.55 -5.04 -6.90
C LEU A 41 -4.46 -6.09 -6.65
N VAL A 42 -3.67 -5.87 -5.61
CA VAL A 42 -2.59 -6.80 -5.27
C VAL A 42 -2.79 -7.30 -3.84
N SER A 43 -2.19 -8.43 -3.54
CA SER A 43 -2.33 -9.02 -2.22
C SER A 43 -1.30 -8.44 -1.26
N ASN A 44 -1.50 -8.70 0.03
CA ASN A 44 -0.57 -8.23 1.06
C ASN A 44 0.81 -8.86 0.92
N GLU A 45 0.89 -9.97 0.22
CA GLU A 45 2.15 -10.68 0.07
C GLU A 45 2.87 -10.32 -1.22
N THR A 46 2.27 -9.45 -2.02
CA THR A 46 2.91 -8.97 -3.23
C THR A 46 4.15 -8.19 -2.87
N ARG A 47 5.25 -8.51 -3.53
CA ARG A 47 6.50 -7.81 -3.28
C ARG A 47 6.57 -6.60 -4.19
N LEU A 48 6.82 -5.45 -3.60
CA LEU A 48 6.95 -4.20 -4.35
C LEU A 48 8.36 -4.08 -4.90
N GLY A 49 8.47 -3.59 -6.13
CA GLY A 49 9.76 -3.26 -6.67
C GLY A 49 10.30 -1.96 -6.08
N ASP A 50 11.26 -1.36 -6.77
CA ASP A 50 11.83 -0.10 -6.29
C ASP A 50 11.31 1.10 -7.06
N GLN A 51 10.34 0.91 -7.93
CA GLN A 51 9.73 1.99 -8.68
C GLN A 51 8.25 1.70 -8.86
N GLY A 52 7.49 2.77 -9.11
CA GLY A 52 6.07 2.64 -9.38
C GLY A 52 5.25 3.41 -8.37
N GLU A 53 3.95 3.17 -8.43
CA GLU A 53 3.00 3.84 -7.55
C GLU A 53 2.06 2.80 -6.99
N ILE A 54 1.79 2.89 -5.69
CA ILE A 54 0.80 2.03 -5.05
C ILE A 54 -0.21 2.92 -4.35
N ARG A 55 -1.47 2.59 -4.52
CA ARG A 55 -2.56 3.31 -3.90
C ARG A 55 -3.20 2.43 -2.85
N LEU A 56 -3.39 2.98 -1.67
CA LEU A 56 -4.01 2.24 -0.58
C LEU A 56 -5.43 2.76 -0.35
N ILE A 57 -6.36 1.84 -0.20
CA ILE A 57 -7.77 2.16 -0.04
C ILE A 57 -8.26 1.54 1.26
N SER A 58 -8.80 2.38 2.13
CA SER A 58 -9.34 1.90 3.39
C SER A 58 -10.72 1.29 3.15
N VAL A 59 -10.91 0.06 3.61
CA VAL A 59 -12.18 -0.62 3.47
C VAL A 59 -12.74 -0.86 4.86
N VAL A 60 -12.99 0.21 5.57
CA VAL A 60 -13.55 0.06 6.91
C VAL A 60 -14.99 -0.43 6.76
N SER A 61 -15.22 -1.63 7.18
CA SER A 61 -16.55 -2.13 7.32
C SER A 61 -17.16 -1.37 8.49
N GLY A 62 -18.01 -0.44 8.24
CA GLY A 62 -18.57 0.45 9.23
C GLY A 62 -18.94 -0.17 10.55
N GLY A 63 -18.19 -1.03 10.96
CA GLY A 63 -18.40 -1.55 12.29
C GLY A 63 -18.00 -0.50 13.27
#